data_83cdea770a04292c1f980a6e90725984
#
_entry.id   83cdea770a04292c1f980a6e90725984
#
_cell.length_a   1.000
_cell.length_b   1.000
_cell.length_c   1.000
_cell.angle_alpha   90.00
_cell.angle_beta   90.00
_cell.angle_gamma   90.00
#
_symmetry.space_group_name_H-M   'P 1'
#
loop_
_entity.id
_entity.type
_entity.pdbx_description
1 polymer ?
#
loop_
_entity_poly.entity_id
_entity_poly.type
_entity_poly.pdbx_seq_one_letter_code
_entity_poly.pdbx_strand_id
1 'polypeptide(L)'
;MEYILDSNITLEQLFYIILLPLFLTSVIAYFIGFERQKIGKAAGISSHMLVAFASAAIAIMQRLLYEYEINQLGMQEVQTQRIIAQVLTGIGFIGAGVILKEKGSIRGITTATTIWSSAIIGLILGSGFLVLGVIVGVLIFLFIFLRDLARGFNPFRKDHKNEELEDHL
;
A
#
# COMPACT_ATOMS: atom_id res chain seq x y z
N MET A 1 6.25 26.07 -22.31
CA MET A 1 5.47 24.92 -21.83
C MET A 1 5.52 25.04 -20.31
N GLU A 2 4.61 25.82 -19.74
CA GLU A 2 4.50 25.93 -18.28
C GLU A 2 4.17 24.55 -17.73
N TYR A 3 4.85 24.16 -16.66
CA TYR A 3 4.66 22.89 -15.98
C TYR A 3 3.25 22.87 -15.40
N ILE A 4 2.41 22.08 -16.00
CA ILE A 4 0.93 22.16 -16.04
C ILE A 4 0.28 21.96 -14.66
N LEU A 5 1.00 21.44 -13.67
CA LEU A 5 0.41 21.09 -12.37
C LEU A 5 1.13 21.70 -11.17
N ASP A 6 2.40 22.10 -11.28
CA ASP A 6 3.17 22.53 -10.11
C ASP A 6 3.08 24.02 -9.80
N SER A 7 2.75 24.87 -10.79
CA SER A 7 2.77 26.33 -10.61
C SER A 7 1.58 26.92 -9.86
N ASN A 8 0.48 26.16 -9.69
CA ASN A 8 -0.77 26.63 -9.09
C ASN A 8 -1.24 25.86 -7.86
N ILE A 9 -0.46 24.89 -7.36
CA ILE A 9 -0.82 24.16 -6.13
C ILE A 9 -0.52 25.04 -4.92
N THR A 10 -1.55 25.38 -4.15
CA THR A 10 -1.39 26.10 -2.88
C THR A 10 -0.77 25.17 -1.82
N LEU A 11 -0.13 25.73 -0.78
CA LEU A 11 0.42 24.94 0.32
C LEU A 11 -0.64 24.07 1.00
N GLU A 12 -1.86 24.53 1.08
CA GLU A 12 -2.99 23.78 1.62
C GLU A 12 -3.33 22.57 0.73
N GLN A 13 -3.42 22.76 -0.58
CA GLN A 13 -3.65 21.69 -1.55
C GLN A 13 -2.51 20.66 -1.55
N LEU A 14 -1.26 21.12 -1.50
CA LEU A 14 -0.10 20.24 -1.37
C LEU A 14 -0.23 19.33 -0.13
N PHE A 15 -0.62 19.90 1.00
CA PHE A 15 -0.77 19.15 2.23
C PHE A 15 -1.92 18.13 2.14
N TYR A 16 -3.14 18.56 1.78
CA TYR A 16 -4.33 17.70 1.82
C TYR A 16 -4.44 16.74 0.63
N ILE A 17 -3.93 17.11 -0.54
CA ILE A 17 -4.04 16.26 -1.75
C ILE A 17 -2.87 15.30 -1.87
N ILE A 18 -1.67 15.69 -1.45
CA ILE A 18 -0.45 14.90 -1.67
C ILE A 18 0.11 14.36 -0.36
N LEU A 19 0.52 15.23 0.58
CA LEU A 19 1.29 14.81 1.74
C LEU A 19 0.48 13.96 2.71
N LEU A 20 -0.73 14.36 3.04
CA LEU A 20 -1.57 13.64 4.00
C LEU A 20 -1.96 12.23 3.52
N PRO A 21 -2.44 12.02 2.27
CA PRO A 21 -2.70 10.67 1.77
C PRO A 21 -1.46 9.77 1.76
N LEU A 22 -0.31 10.29 1.33
CA LEU A 22 0.95 9.54 1.31
C LEU A 22 1.41 9.18 2.73
N PHE A 23 1.30 10.11 3.67
CA PHE A 23 1.63 9.86 5.07
C PHE A 23 0.75 8.77 5.68
N LEU A 24 -0.58 8.89 5.55
CA LEU A 24 -1.53 7.89 6.07
C LEU A 24 -1.30 6.51 5.44
N THR A 25 -1.06 6.48 4.12
CA THR A 25 -0.72 5.25 3.40
C THR A 25 0.54 4.60 3.96
N SER A 26 1.59 5.41 4.18
CA SER A 26 2.87 4.92 4.71
C SER A 26 2.72 4.35 6.11
N VAL A 27 1.98 5.02 6.99
CA VAL A 27 1.75 4.57 8.37
C VAL A 27 1.02 3.22 8.38
N ILE A 28 -0.08 3.09 7.64
CA ILE A 28 -0.87 1.85 7.62
C ILE A 28 -0.07 0.70 6.99
N ALA A 29 0.59 0.95 5.85
CA ALA A 29 1.40 -0.06 5.17
C ALA A 29 2.61 -0.49 6.01
N TYR A 30 3.21 0.43 6.78
CA TYR A 30 4.26 0.12 7.74
C TYR A 30 3.77 -0.89 8.79
N PHE A 31 2.64 -0.66 9.43
CA PHE A 31 2.12 -1.56 10.45
C PHE A 31 1.78 -2.95 9.89
N ILE A 32 1.16 -3.02 8.71
CA ILE A 32 0.90 -4.29 8.03
C ILE A 32 2.23 -5.01 7.73
N GLY A 33 3.19 -4.30 7.14
CA GLY A 33 4.49 -4.87 6.78
C GLY A 33 5.32 -5.28 7.99
N PHE A 34 5.28 -4.50 9.07
CA PHE A 34 5.97 -4.79 10.33
C PHE A 34 5.49 -6.10 10.94
N GLU A 35 4.19 -6.30 11.04
CA GLU A 35 3.61 -7.55 11.53
C GLU A 35 4.03 -8.73 10.63
N ARG A 36 3.96 -8.57 9.30
CA ARG A 36 4.40 -9.60 8.33
C ARG A 36 5.89 -9.95 8.50
N GLN A 37 6.74 -8.95 8.68
CA GLN A 37 8.17 -9.13 8.87
C GLN A 37 8.47 -9.87 10.18
N LYS A 38 7.80 -9.50 11.28
CA LYS A 38 7.97 -10.13 12.60
C LYS A 38 7.63 -11.61 12.63
N ILE A 39 6.67 -12.04 11.84
CA ILE A 39 6.29 -13.47 11.72
C ILE A 39 7.06 -14.21 10.60
N GLY A 40 8.11 -13.61 10.05
CA GLY A 40 8.99 -14.25 9.05
C GLY A 40 8.32 -14.52 7.69
N LYS A 41 7.40 -13.66 7.24
CA LYS A 41 6.79 -13.75 5.91
C LYS A 41 7.68 -13.18 4.83
N ALA A 42 7.55 -13.68 3.60
CA ALA A 42 8.40 -13.33 2.45
C ALA A 42 8.35 -11.82 2.09
N ALA A 43 7.23 -11.13 2.35
CA ALA A 43 7.11 -9.69 2.16
C ALA A 43 6.91 -9.01 3.52
N GLY A 44 7.79 -8.09 3.85
CA GLY A 44 7.82 -7.30 5.08
C GLY A 44 7.49 -5.82 4.85
N ILE A 45 8.07 -4.95 5.68
CA ILE A 45 7.85 -3.49 5.67
C ILE A 45 8.07 -2.90 4.28
N SER A 46 9.24 -3.11 3.69
CA SER A 46 9.62 -2.49 2.41
C SER A 46 8.65 -2.83 1.29
N SER A 47 8.26 -4.09 1.16
CA SER A 47 7.36 -4.53 0.09
C SER A 47 5.97 -3.91 0.21
N HIS A 48 5.40 -3.87 1.43
CA HIS A 48 4.08 -3.30 1.67
C HIS A 48 4.09 -1.77 1.49
N MET A 49 5.11 -1.08 2.02
CA MET A 49 5.24 0.37 1.88
C MET A 49 5.42 0.80 0.41
N LEU A 50 6.34 0.16 -0.34
CA LEU A 50 6.58 0.51 -1.73
C LEU A 50 5.34 0.33 -2.61
N VAL A 51 4.65 -0.79 -2.46
CA VAL A 51 3.43 -1.06 -3.24
C VAL A 51 2.31 -0.09 -2.88
N ALA A 52 2.08 0.16 -1.60
CA ALA A 52 1.05 1.08 -1.15
C ALA A 52 1.35 2.52 -1.58
N PHE A 53 2.60 2.96 -1.41
CA PHE A 53 3.06 4.29 -1.77
C PHE A 53 2.95 4.55 -3.28
N ALA A 54 3.44 3.62 -4.11
CA ALA A 54 3.31 3.71 -5.56
C ALA A 54 1.84 3.76 -6.01
N SER A 55 0.98 2.95 -5.39
CA SER A 55 -0.46 2.95 -5.68
C SER A 55 -1.12 4.28 -5.30
N ALA A 56 -0.77 4.84 -4.14
CA ALA A 56 -1.25 6.15 -3.70
C ALA A 56 -0.78 7.27 -4.63
N ALA A 57 0.49 7.25 -5.03
CA ALA A 57 1.04 8.24 -5.96
C ALA A 57 0.32 8.22 -7.31
N ILE A 58 0.03 7.03 -7.87
CA ILE A 58 -0.72 6.89 -9.12
C ILE A 58 -2.16 7.43 -8.95
N ALA A 59 -2.82 7.14 -7.82
CA ALA A 59 -4.17 7.63 -7.56
C ALA A 59 -4.20 9.17 -7.39
N ILE A 60 -3.21 9.76 -6.72
CA ILE A 60 -3.05 11.21 -6.61
C ILE A 60 -2.82 11.83 -8.00
N MET A 61 -1.88 11.28 -8.77
CA MET A 61 -1.62 11.74 -10.13
C MET A 61 -2.90 11.71 -10.98
N GLN A 62 -3.65 10.63 -10.92
CA GLN A 62 -4.91 10.49 -11.65
C GLN A 62 -5.95 11.54 -11.23
N ARG A 63 -6.06 11.83 -9.93
CA ARG A 63 -6.96 12.87 -9.41
C ARG A 63 -6.58 14.25 -9.95
N LEU A 64 -5.29 14.59 -9.93
CA LEU A 64 -4.79 15.85 -10.46
C LEU A 64 -5.00 15.97 -11.97
N LEU A 65 -4.78 14.88 -12.72
CA LEU A 65 -5.06 14.84 -14.16
C LEU A 65 -6.55 15.05 -14.46
N TYR A 66 -7.43 14.42 -13.69
CA TYR A 66 -8.89 14.59 -13.83
C TYR A 66 -9.31 16.06 -13.64
N GLU A 67 -8.81 16.70 -12.57
CA GLU A 67 -9.09 18.11 -12.31
C GLU A 67 -8.58 19.01 -13.46
N TYR A 68 -7.40 18.71 -14.00
CA TYR A 68 -6.83 19.42 -15.15
C TYR A 68 -7.65 19.25 -16.42
N GLU A 69 -8.02 18.01 -16.78
CA GLU A 69 -8.76 17.70 -17.99
C GLU A 69 -10.15 18.36 -18.00
N ILE A 70 -10.83 18.40 -16.87
CA ILE A 70 -12.15 19.05 -16.75
C ILE A 70 -12.00 20.58 -16.75
N ASN A 71 -11.13 21.14 -15.89
CA ASN A 71 -11.10 22.56 -15.62
C ASN A 71 -10.35 23.36 -16.70
N GLN A 72 -9.30 22.78 -17.29
CA GLN A 72 -8.45 23.48 -18.27
C GLN A 72 -8.77 23.09 -19.71
N LEU A 73 -9.08 21.83 -19.98
CA LEU A 73 -9.36 21.36 -21.34
C LEU A 73 -10.87 21.31 -21.66
N GLY A 74 -11.75 21.51 -20.66
CA GLY A 74 -13.20 21.49 -20.85
C GLY A 74 -13.74 20.11 -21.28
N MET A 75 -13.03 19.03 -20.97
CA MET A 75 -13.44 17.67 -21.34
C MET A 75 -14.69 17.28 -20.52
N GLN A 76 -15.73 16.78 -21.22
CA GLN A 76 -16.98 16.38 -20.54
C GLN A 76 -16.95 14.93 -20.08
N GLU A 77 -16.12 14.08 -20.69
CA GLU A 77 -15.98 12.66 -20.32
C GLU A 77 -14.51 12.30 -20.13
N VAL A 78 -14.13 12.00 -18.91
CA VAL A 78 -12.77 11.59 -18.55
C VAL A 78 -12.80 10.19 -17.98
N GLN A 79 -12.04 9.26 -18.61
CA GLN A 79 -12.02 7.84 -18.21
C GLN A 79 -10.91 7.55 -17.18
N THR A 80 -10.89 8.28 -16.08
CA THR A 80 -9.87 8.16 -15.04
C THR A 80 -9.84 6.80 -14.35
N GLN A 81 -10.97 6.11 -14.27
CA GLN A 81 -11.08 4.79 -13.62
C GLN A 81 -10.24 3.70 -14.31
N ARG A 82 -9.85 3.89 -15.58
CA ARG A 82 -9.02 2.93 -16.33
C ARG A 82 -7.63 2.77 -15.73
N ILE A 83 -7.04 3.83 -15.21
CA ILE A 83 -5.70 3.78 -14.59
C ILE A 83 -5.74 2.93 -13.33
N ILE A 84 -6.76 3.10 -12.47
CA ILE A 84 -6.93 2.29 -11.26
C ILE A 84 -7.07 0.80 -11.62
N ALA A 85 -7.88 0.47 -12.64
CA ALA A 85 -8.06 -0.91 -13.08
C ALA A 85 -6.73 -1.55 -13.55
N GLN A 86 -5.88 -0.80 -14.24
CA GLN A 86 -4.56 -1.29 -14.68
C GLN A 86 -3.61 -1.50 -13.50
N VAL A 87 -3.62 -0.62 -12.50
CA VAL A 87 -2.82 -0.81 -11.28
C VAL A 87 -3.21 -2.09 -10.57
N LEU A 88 -4.51 -2.35 -10.41
CA LEU A 88 -5.02 -3.57 -9.77
C LEU A 88 -4.56 -4.84 -10.50
N THR A 89 -4.57 -4.83 -11.82
CA THR A 89 -4.07 -5.92 -12.64
C THR A 89 -2.56 -6.14 -12.43
N GLY A 90 -1.77 -5.06 -12.45
CA GLY A 90 -0.32 -5.11 -12.23
C GLY A 90 0.06 -5.66 -10.85
N ILE A 91 -0.67 -5.27 -9.80
CA ILE A 91 -0.44 -5.79 -8.45
C ILE A 91 -0.84 -7.26 -8.35
N GLY A 92 -1.85 -7.70 -9.09
CA GLY A 92 -2.21 -9.11 -9.22
C GLY A 92 -1.03 -9.95 -9.73
N PHE A 93 -0.24 -9.43 -10.67
CA PHE A 93 0.98 -10.07 -11.17
C PHE A 93 2.07 -10.19 -10.08
N ILE A 94 2.31 -9.13 -9.30
CA ILE A 94 3.24 -9.18 -8.15
C ILE A 94 2.77 -10.21 -7.13
N GLY A 95 1.47 -10.22 -6.83
CA GLY A 95 0.87 -11.19 -5.90
C GLY A 95 1.03 -12.63 -6.37
N ALA A 96 0.82 -12.89 -7.65
CA ALA A 96 1.02 -14.21 -8.25
C ALA A 96 2.48 -14.67 -8.13
N GLY A 97 3.45 -13.76 -8.29
CA GLY A 97 4.88 -14.02 -8.16
C GLY A 97 5.32 -14.45 -6.74
N VAL A 98 4.53 -14.14 -5.72
CA VAL A 98 4.81 -14.52 -4.32
C VAL A 98 4.22 -15.89 -3.95
N ILE A 99 3.29 -16.41 -4.76
CA ILE A 99 2.64 -17.70 -4.50
C ILE A 99 3.49 -18.81 -5.09
N LEU A 100 4.04 -19.66 -4.21
CA LEU A 100 4.92 -20.76 -4.58
C LEU A 100 4.21 -22.10 -4.34
N LYS A 101 4.35 -23.02 -5.30
CA LYS A 101 3.90 -24.40 -5.17
C LYS A 101 5.12 -25.30 -5.02
N GLU A 102 5.27 -25.92 -3.85
CA GLU A 102 6.37 -26.83 -3.53
C GLU A 102 5.83 -28.16 -3.02
N LYS A 103 6.24 -29.27 -3.66
CA LYS A 103 5.98 -30.66 -3.20
C LYS A 103 4.56 -30.90 -2.65
N GLY A 104 3.53 -30.38 -3.33
CA GLY A 104 2.12 -30.56 -2.95
C GLY A 104 1.57 -29.53 -1.96
N SER A 105 2.37 -28.58 -1.47
CA SER A 105 1.89 -27.46 -0.64
C SER A 105 1.94 -26.14 -1.41
N ILE A 106 0.98 -25.24 -1.09
CA ILE A 106 0.94 -23.88 -1.64
C ILE A 106 1.27 -22.90 -0.51
N ARG A 107 2.29 -22.05 -0.75
CA ARG A 107 2.75 -21.03 0.18
C ARG A 107 2.58 -19.64 -0.43
N GLY A 108 2.55 -18.59 0.39
CA GLY A 108 2.54 -17.21 -0.09
C GLY A 108 1.16 -16.60 -0.33
N ILE A 109 0.04 -17.36 -0.29
CA ILE A 109 -1.31 -16.83 -0.54
C ILE A 109 -1.62 -15.63 0.36
N THR A 110 -1.41 -15.74 1.66
CA THR A 110 -1.67 -14.64 2.60
C THR A 110 -0.74 -13.45 2.34
N THR A 111 0.52 -13.69 1.99
CA THR A 111 1.45 -12.61 1.65
C THR A 111 1.00 -11.88 0.39
N ALA A 112 0.58 -12.59 -0.64
CA ALA A 112 0.03 -12.01 -1.86
C ALA A 112 -1.22 -11.15 -1.57
N THR A 113 -2.14 -11.64 -0.74
CA THR A 113 -3.34 -10.89 -0.35
C THR A 113 -3.04 -9.66 0.48
N THR A 114 -2.04 -9.69 1.38
CA THR A 114 -1.65 -8.50 2.16
C THR A 114 -0.97 -7.44 1.29
N ILE A 115 -0.14 -7.81 0.32
CA ILE A 115 0.45 -6.90 -0.66
C ILE A 115 -0.66 -6.23 -1.47
N TRP A 116 -1.61 -7.02 -1.99
CA TRP A 116 -2.77 -6.52 -2.73
C TRP A 116 -3.62 -5.56 -1.90
N SER A 117 -3.89 -5.90 -0.63
CA SER A 117 -4.62 -5.04 0.30
C SER A 117 -3.90 -3.71 0.56
N SER A 118 -2.58 -3.73 0.71
CA SER A 118 -1.78 -2.49 0.89
C SER A 118 -1.90 -1.57 -0.32
N ALA A 119 -1.91 -2.13 -1.53
CA ALA A 119 -2.13 -1.36 -2.75
C ALA A 119 -3.52 -0.72 -2.80
N ILE A 120 -4.57 -1.47 -2.46
CA ILE A 120 -5.96 -0.96 -2.41
C ILE A 120 -6.07 0.19 -1.41
N ILE A 121 -5.47 0.07 -0.23
CA ILE A 121 -5.44 1.15 0.77
C ILE A 121 -4.79 2.40 0.18
N GLY A 122 -3.64 2.25 -0.50
CA GLY A 122 -2.97 3.34 -1.20
C GLY A 122 -3.85 4.00 -2.26
N LEU A 123 -4.52 3.20 -3.10
CA LEU A 123 -5.45 3.72 -4.12
C LEU A 123 -6.61 4.51 -3.49
N ILE A 124 -7.23 4.00 -2.42
CA ILE A 124 -8.35 4.66 -1.75
C ILE A 124 -7.90 6.01 -1.15
N LEU A 125 -6.78 6.01 -0.40
CA LEU A 125 -6.26 7.22 0.23
C LEU A 125 -5.80 8.24 -0.81
N GLY A 126 -5.06 7.80 -1.83
CA GLY A 126 -4.58 8.66 -2.92
C GLY A 126 -5.70 9.25 -3.77
N SER A 127 -6.82 8.54 -3.92
CA SER A 127 -8.02 9.06 -4.58
C SER A 127 -8.78 10.12 -3.74
N GLY A 128 -8.33 10.39 -2.49
CA GLY A 128 -8.92 11.39 -1.61
C GLY A 128 -9.98 10.86 -0.64
N PHE A 129 -10.28 9.56 -0.65
CA PHE A 129 -11.23 8.94 0.28
C PHE A 129 -10.54 8.62 1.62
N LEU A 130 -10.07 9.66 2.33
CA LEU A 130 -9.23 9.51 3.52
C LEU A 130 -9.90 8.70 4.63
N VAL A 131 -11.15 9.02 4.97
CA VAL A 131 -11.90 8.32 6.03
C VAL A 131 -12.09 6.85 5.68
N LEU A 132 -12.51 6.56 4.45
CA LEU A 132 -12.70 5.19 3.97
C LEU A 132 -11.36 4.42 4.01
N GLY A 133 -10.28 5.04 3.51
CA GLY A 133 -8.97 4.41 3.47
C GLY A 133 -8.42 4.07 4.86
N VAL A 134 -8.59 4.98 5.83
CA VAL A 134 -8.19 4.74 7.22
C VAL A 134 -9.02 3.61 7.83
N ILE A 135 -10.35 3.63 7.68
CA ILE A 135 -11.23 2.59 8.23
C ILE A 135 -10.85 1.22 7.63
N VAL A 136 -10.75 1.11 6.31
CA VAL A 136 -10.38 -0.14 5.63
C VAL A 136 -9.00 -0.61 6.06
N GLY A 137 -8.02 0.31 6.12
CA GLY A 137 -6.65 0.00 6.54
C GLY A 137 -6.56 -0.53 7.97
N VAL A 138 -7.26 0.12 8.90
CA VAL A 138 -7.32 -0.32 10.30
C VAL A 138 -8.01 -1.68 10.42
N LEU A 139 -9.12 -1.90 9.73
CA LEU A 139 -9.83 -3.18 9.77
C LEU A 139 -8.97 -4.33 9.20
N ILE A 140 -8.27 -4.10 8.09
CA ILE A 140 -7.37 -5.10 7.51
C ILE A 140 -6.22 -5.39 8.47
N PHE A 141 -5.58 -4.36 9.04
CA PHE A 141 -4.52 -4.55 10.03
C PHE A 141 -5.00 -5.34 11.25
N LEU A 142 -6.14 -4.95 11.83
CA LEU A 142 -6.72 -5.64 12.98
C LEU A 142 -7.04 -7.11 12.65
N PHE A 143 -7.63 -7.38 11.49
CA PHE A 143 -7.92 -8.76 11.07
C PHE A 143 -6.65 -9.61 10.98
N ILE A 144 -5.59 -9.08 10.35
CA ILE A 144 -4.31 -9.77 10.22
C ILE A 144 -3.70 -10.00 11.60
N PHE A 145 -3.63 -8.96 12.42
CA PHE A 145 -3.03 -8.99 13.74
C PHE A 145 -3.73 -9.96 14.69
N LEU A 146 -5.06 -9.90 14.77
CA LEU A 146 -5.86 -10.79 15.62
C LEU A 146 -5.74 -12.26 15.18
N ARG A 147 -5.76 -12.51 13.88
CA ARG A 147 -5.57 -13.86 13.33
C ARG A 147 -4.21 -14.45 13.74
N ASP A 148 -3.14 -13.66 13.65
CA ASP A 148 -1.80 -14.15 13.92
C ASP A 148 -1.52 -14.22 15.43
N LEU A 149 -2.11 -13.34 16.21
CA LEU A 149 -2.16 -13.45 17.67
C LEU A 149 -2.84 -14.75 18.11
N ALA A 150 -3.97 -15.09 17.52
CA ALA A 150 -4.69 -16.35 17.81
C ALA A 150 -3.87 -17.60 17.41
N ARG A 151 -2.89 -17.47 16.51
CA ARG A 151 -1.94 -18.52 16.12
C ARG A 151 -0.68 -18.58 16.98
N GLY A 152 -0.62 -17.82 18.09
CA GLY A 152 0.51 -17.80 19.02
C GLY A 152 1.60 -16.78 18.69
N PHE A 153 1.32 -15.83 17.80
CA PHE A 153 2.24 -14.72 17.57
C PHE A 153 2.35 -13.83 18.80
N ASN A 154 3.57 -13.61 19.27
CA ASN A 154 3.85 -12.66 20.35
C ASN A 154 4.69 -11.49 19.80
N PRO A 155 4.11 -10.29 19.60
CA PRO A 155 4.81 -9.13 19.05
C PRO A 155 5.96 -8.61 19.93
N PHE A 156 5.98 -8.98 21.21
CA PHE A 156 6.98 -8.54 22.19
C PHE A 156 8.11 -9.56 22.43
N ARG A 157 8.08 -10.71 21.77
CA ARG A 157 9.14 -11.70 21.88
C ARG A 157 10.37 -11.22 21.13
N LYS A 158 11.51 -11.05 21.83
CA LYS A 158 12.80 -10.81 21.19
C LYS A 158 13.20 -12.04 20.36
N ASP A 159 13.57 -11.84 19.11
CA ASP A 159 14.16 -12.88 18.28
C ASP A 159 15.59 -13.16 18.77
N HIS A 160 15.79 -14.29 19.43
CA HIS A 160 17.11 -14.79 19.82
C HIS A 160 17.98 -15.26 18.62
N LYS A 161 17.51 -15.13 17.39
CA LYS A 161 18.26 -15.54 16.20
C LYS A 161 19.49 -14.66 15.86
N ASN A 162 19.59 -13.47 16.44
CA ASN A 162 20.73 -12.58 16.17
C ASN A 162 21.90 -12.77 17.16
N GLU A 163 21.68 -13.44 18.29
CA GLU A 163 22.75 -13.70 19.27
C GLU A 163 23.71 -14.83 18.81
N GLU A 164 23.19 -15.81 18.05
CA GLU A 164 24.04 -16.92 17.54
C GLU A 164 24.99 -16.51 16.38
N LEU A 165 24.75 -15.37 15.72
CA LEU A 165 25.60 -14.89 14.64
C LEU A 165 26.74 -13.98 15.13
N GLU A 166 26.62 -13.36 16.32
CA GLU A 166 27.68 -12.56 16.91
C GLU A 166 28.72 -13.38 17.67
N ASP A 167 28.37 -14.60 18.10
CA ASP A 167 29.32 -15.52 18.79
C ASP A 167 30.24 -16.29 17.83
N HIS A 168 30.08 -16.13 16.52
CA HIS A 168 30.89 -16.78 15.48
C HIS A 168 31.72 -15.80 14.63
N LEU A 169 31.83 -14.52 15.03
CA LEU A 169 32.75 -13.52 14.44
C LEU A 169 33.82 -13.11 15.42
#